data_44b9a3fdf33e4c5c97bcb34b4e6c84ca
#
_entry.id   44b9a3fdf33e4c5c97bcb34b4e6c84ca
#
_cell.length_a   1.000
_cell.length_b   1.000
_cell.length_c   1.000
_cell.angle_alpha   90.00
_cell.angle_beta   90.00
_cell.angle_gamma   90.00
#
_symmetry.space_group_name_H-M   'P 1'
#
loop_
_entity.id
_entity.type
_entity.pdbx_description
1 polymer ?
#
loop_
_entity_poly.entity_id
_entity_poly.type
_entity_poly.pdbx_seq_one_letter_code
_entity_poly.pdbx_strand_id
1 'polypeptide(L)'
;MYFAMSLSLGGVSDPTFGQIQSLRLLPPTPTVVQPAPKPRLAQFLASEIKAGLVAVRDDLDRSVITIRGDGLFEPGSASLSDDREALMKRIAEALAQVQGQILVTGHTDNQPIRSVRFPSNWHLSEERAKAVRGILVSRGVAPARVAAEGRADGEPVVANDTPGNRSINRRVEVTLVAARTGAGS
;
A
#
# COMPACT_ATOMS: atom_id res chain seq x y z
N MET A 1 28.28 35.22 69.82
CA MET A 1 28.15 34.72 69.92
C MET A 1 27.46 34.07 69.28
N TYR A 2 27.09 33.71 68.90
CA TYR A 2 26.54 33.22 68.66
C TYR A 2 25.88 32.82 67.70
N PHE A 3 25.50 32.79 67.32
CA PHE A 3 24.98 32.80 66.60
C PHE A 3 25.09 32.30 65.43
N ALA A 4 25.56 32.32 65.06
CA ALA A 4 25.85 31.99 63.85
C ALA A 4 25.47 30.74 63.41
N MET A 5 25.39 30.05 64.07
CA MET A 5 25.23 28.88 63.86
C MET A 5 24.11 28.50 63.20
N SER A 6 23.34 28.88 63.35
CA SER A 6 22.17 28.38 62.91
C SER A 6 21.98 28.33 61.52
N LEU A 7 22.61 29.11 61.12
CA LEU A 7 22.48 29.27 59.92
C LEU A 7 22.80 28.29 59.02
N SER A 8 23.63 27.83 59.11
CA SER A 8 24.08 26.96 58.19
C SER A 8 23.22 25.80 57.97
N LEU A 9 22.51 25.61 58.94
CA LEU A 9 21.73 24.50 58.84
C LEU A 9 20.71 24.59 57.79
N GLY A 10 20.07 25.63 57.66
CA GLY A 10 19.02 25.76 56.73
C GLY A 10 19.48 25.58 55.31
N GLY A 11 20.62 26.05 55.03
CA GLY A 11 21.10 25.96 53.68
C GLY A 11 21.38 24.56 53.19
N VAL A 12 21.72 23.73 54.11
CA VAL A 12 22.11 22.39 53.70
C VAL A 12 20.95 21.58 53.17
N SER A 13 19.83 21.71 53.75
CA SER A 13 18.70 20.92 53.34
C SER A 13 18.10 21.40 52.03
N ASP A 14 18.20 22.64 51.77
CA ASP A 14 17.53 23.24 50.64
C ASP A 14 18.00 22.71 49.30
N PRO A 15 19.27 22.53 49.06
CA PRO A 15 19.72 22.04 47.76
C PRO A 15 19.19 20.67 47.44
N THR A 16 19.11 19.81 48.38
CA THR A 16 18.61 18.46 48.17
C THR A 16 17.14 18.46 47.77
N PHE A 17 16.39 19.32 48.44
CA PHE A 17 14.97 19.42 48.18
C PHE A 17 14.70 19.98 46.77
N GLY A 18 15.42 20.96 46.36
CA GLY A 18 15.28 21.51 45.03
C GLY A 18 15.59 20.51 43.91
N GLN A 19 16.57 19.66 44.12
CA GLN A 19 16.90 18.64 43.17
C GLN A 19 15.78 17.64 42.96
N ILE A 20 15.12 17.24 43.98
CA ILE A 20 13.99 16.31 43.89
C ILE A 20 12.83 16.92 43.11
N GLN A 21 12.54 18.18 43.35
CA GLN A 21 11.50 18.88 42.63
C GLN A 21 11.84 19.03 41.13
N SER A 22 13.09 19.29 40.83
CA SER A 22 13.50 19.42 39.47
C SER A 22 13.31 18.13 38.69
N LEU A 23 13.53 16.99 39.29
CA LEU A 23 13.31 15.72 38.66
C LEU A 23 11.83 15.44 38.36
N ARG A 24 10.94 15.96 39.17
CA ARG A 24 9.51 15.79 38.95
C ARG A 24 8.96 16.64 37.83
N LEU A 25 9.61 17.74 37.55
CA LEU A 25 9.13 18.69 36.57
C LEU A 25 9.56 18.33 35.12
N LEU A 26 10.40 17.33 34.97
CA LEU A 26 10.70 16.85 33.65
C LEU A 26 9.44 16.22 33.07
N PRO A 27 8.88 16.81 32.03
CA PRO A 27 7.75 16.19 31.36
C PRO A 27 8.19 14.82 30.87
N PRO A 28 7.31 13.84 30.90
CA PRO A 28 7.63 12.58 30.24
C PRO A 28 7.99 12.93 28.81
N THR A 29 9.15 12.53 28.39
CA THR A 29 9.53 12.64 26.99
C THR A 29 8.39 12.02 26.21
N PRO A 30 7.79 12.74 25.27
CA PRO A 30 6.78 12.13 24.45
C PRO A 30 7.44 10.90 23.83
N THR A 31 6.96 9.75 24.23
CA THR A 31 7.31 8.53 23.51
C THR A 31 6.82 8.76 22.10
N VAL A 32 7.73 9.13 21.23
CA VAL A 32 7.42 9.16 19.80
C VAL A 32 7.08 7.72 19.47
N VAL A 33 5.80 7.43 19.50
CA VAL A 33 5.31 6.18 18.97
C VAL A 33 5.66 6.25 17.50
N GLN A 34 6.79 5.67 17.16
CA GLN A 34 7.11 5.50 15.76
C GLN A 34 5.98 4.69 15.16
N PRO A 35 5.30 5.22 14.15
CA PRO A 35 4.30 4.44 13.48
C PRO A 35 4.97 3.14 13.04
N ALA A 36 4.28 2.03 13.22
CA ALA A 36 4.77 0.73 12.75
C ALA A 36 5.32 0.89 11.32
N PRO A 37 6.47 0.31 11.03
CA PRO A 37 7.06 0.45 9.70
C PRO A 37 6.03 0.01 8.66
N LYS A 38 5.64 0.95 7.80
CA LYS A 38 4.68 0.68 6.74
C LYS A 38 5.28 -0.35 5.81
N PRO A 39 4.50 -1.34 5.39
CA PRO A 39 4.96 -2.25 4.37
C PRO A 39 5.29 -1.43 3.12
N ARG A 40 6.56 -1.36 2.78
CA ARG A 40 7.01 -0.65 1.59
C ARG A 40 7.07 -1.63 0.44
N LEU A 41 5.96 -1.81 -0.25
CA LEU A 41 5.91 -2.68 -1.43
C LEU A 41 6.90 -2.22 -2.49
N ALA A 42 7.18 -0.92 -2.58
CA ALA A 42 8.17 -0.39 -3.49
C ALA A 42 9.57 -0.99 -3.27
N GLN A 43 9.95 -1.32 -2.05
CA GLN A 43 11.23 -1.97 -1.78
C GLN A 43 11.27 -3.42 -2.27
N PHE A 44 10.18 -4.15 -2.09
CA PHE A 44 10.10 -5.54 -2.56
C PHE A 44 10.07 -5.65 -4.08
N LEU A 45 9.53 -4.66 -4.74
CA LEU A 45 9.35 -4.64 -6.20
C LEU A 45 10.30 -3.67 -6.90
N ALA A 46 11.39 -3.28 -6.24
CA ALA A 46 12.33 -2.30 -6.78
C ALA A 46 12.88 -2.70 -8.16
N SER A 47 13.17 -3.96 -8.36
CA SER A 47 13.65 -4.49 -9.64
C SER A 47 12.61 -4.33 -10.75
N GLU A 48 11.36 -4.64 -10.44
CA GLU A 48 10.24 -4.57 -11.37
C GLU A 48 9.88 -3.12 -11.71
N ILE A 49 9.98 -2.23 -10.73
CA ILE A 49 9.80 -0.79 -10.93
C ILE A 49 10.89 -0.24 -11.84
N LYS A 50 12.14 -0.61 -11.57
CA LYS A 50 13.29 -0.17 -12.36
C LYS A 50 13.21 -0.67 -13.80
N ALA A 51 12.68 -1.86 -14.00
CA ALA A 51 12.45 -2.43 -15.32
C ALA A 51 11.24 -1.82 -16.04
N GLY A 52 10.46 -0.96 -15.39
CA GLY A 52 9.28 -0.35 -15.96
C GLY A 52 8.07 -1.27 -16.09
N LEU A 53 8.07 -2.41 -15.41
CA LEU A 53 7.00 -3.39 -15.47
C LEU A 53 5.81 -3.00 -14.61
N VAL A 54 6.05 -2.35 -13.49
CA VAL A 54 5.03 -1.89 -12.55
C VAL A 54 5.38 -0.51 -12.03
N ALA A 55 4.38 0.20 -11.54
CA ALA A 55 4.55 1.40 -10.74
C ALA A 55 3.98 1.12 -9.35
N VAL A 56 4.68 1.52 -8.31
CA VAL A 56 4.22 1.36 -6.94
C VAL A 56 4.15 2.72 -6.28
N ARG A 57 3.01 3.00 -5.66
CA ARG A 57 2.78 4.20 -4.89
C ARG A 57 2.44 3.79 -3.47
N ASP A 58 3.28 4.18 -2.54
CA ASP A 58 3.08 3.94 -1.12
C ASP A 58 2.55 5.21 -0.46
N ASP A 59 1.28 5.19 -0.08
CA ASP A 59 0.63 6.25 0.69
C ASP A 59 0.61 5.88 2.19
N LEU A 60 0.06 6.76 3.01
CA LEU A 60 0.07 6.60 4.46
C LEU A 60 -0.68 5.36 4.97
N ASP A 61 -1.74 4.97 4.30
CA ASP A 61 -2.65 3.91 4.72
C ASP A 61 -2.82 2.80 3.68
N ARG A 62 -2.24 2.98 2.49
CA ARG A 62 -2.39 2.05 1.39
C ARG A 62 -1.18 2.06 0.48
N SER A 63 -1.00 0.98 -0.24
CA SER A 63 -0.01 0.87 -1.31
C SER A 63 -0.73 0.44 -2.59
N VAL A 64 -0.45 1.09 -3.69
CA VAL A 64 -1.06 0.79 -4.99
C VAL A 64 0.01 0.33 -5.96
N ILE A 65 -0.14 -0.88 -6.46
CA ILE A 65 0.68 -1.43 -7.54
C ILE A 65 -0.10 -1.27 -8.83
N THR A 66 0.41 -0.48 -9.76
CA THR A 66 -0.18 -0.29 -11.08
C THR A 66 0.56 -1.12 -12.11
N ILE A 67 -0.15 -2.01 -12.78
CA ILE A 67 0.40 -2.90 -13.80
C ILE A 67 -0.26 -2.52 -15.13
N ARG A 68 0.55 -2.26 -16.15
CA ARG A 68 0.00 -1.97 -17.49
C ARG A 68 -0.71 -3.19 -18.05
N GLY A 69 -1.94 -3.01 -18.51
CA GLY A 69 -2.74 -4.06 -19.11
C GLY A 69 -2.16 -4.56 -20.42
N ASP A 70 -1.58 -3.65 -21.22
CA ASP A 70 -0.88 -4.00 -22.43
C ASP A 70 0.44 -4.71 -22.06
N GLY A 71 0.56 -5.96 -22.34
CA GLY A 71 1.70 -6.77 -21.94
C GLY A 71 1.45 -7.66 -20.73
N LEU A 72 0.45 -7.37 -19.91
CA LEU A 72 0.00 -8.30 -18.87
C LEU A 72 -0.97 -9.31 -19.46
N PHE A 73 -1.88 -8.85 -20.29
CA PHE A 73 -2.88 -9.68 -20.97
C PHE A 73 -2.68 -9.65 -22.47
N GLU A 74 -3.14 -10.68 -23.12
CA GLU A 74 -3.29 -10.68 -24.57
C GLU A 74 -4.36 -9.67 -24.99
N PRO A 75 -4.23 -9.04 -26.17
CA PRO A 75 -5.18 -8.03 -26.64
C PRO A 75 -6.63 -8.56 -26.62
N GLY A 76 -7.54 -7.79 -26.01
CA GLY A 76 -8.95 -8.15 -25.91
C GLY A 76 -9.25 -9.39 -25.08
N SER A 77 -8.31 -9.86 -24.27
CA SER A 77 -8.42 -11.07 -23.47
C SER A 77 -8.20 -10.79 -21.99
N ALA A 78 -8.65 -11.71 -21.16
CA ALA A 78 -8.34 -11.77 -19.74
C ALA A 78 -7.30 -12.88 -19.45
N SER A 79 -6.70 -13.47 -20.48
CA SER A 79 -5.62 -14.45 -20.34
C SER A 79 -4.29 -13.74 -20.15
N LEU A 80 -3.56 -14.18 -19.14
CA LEU A 80 -2.26 -13.61 -18.83
C LEU A 80 -1.22 -14.07 -19.86
N SER A 81 -0.32 -13.17 -20.23
CA SER A 81 0.82 -13.50 -21.07
C SER A 81 1.84 -14.30 -20.25
N ASP A 82 2.40 -15.35 -20.84
CA ASP A 82 3.36 -16.23 -20.18
C ASP A 82 4.57 -15.47 -19.61
N ASP A 83 5.04 -14.48 -20.34
CA ASP A 83 6.16 -13.62 -19.95
C ASP A 83 5.91 -12.87 -18.64
N ARG A 84 4.67 -12.71 -18.23
CA ARG A 84 4.28 -11.95 -17.04
C ARG A 84 4.01 -12.82 -15.82
N GLU A 85 4.08 -14.12 -15.98
CA GLU A 85 3.89 -15.03 -14.86
C GLU A 85 4.93 -14.81 -13.76
N ALA A 86 6.19 -14.59 -14.13
CA ALA A 86 7.25 -14.28 -13.20
C ALA A 86 7.00 -12.98 -12.44
N LEU A 87 6.48 -11.95 -13.12
CA LEU A 87 6.10 -10.68 -12.51
C LEU A 87 4.99 -10.89 -11.47
N MET A 88 3.96 -11.64 -11.83
CA MET A 88 2.84 -11.92 -10.94
C MET A 88 3.29 -12.73 -9.72
N LYS A 89 4.22 -13.65 -9.90
CA LYS A 89 4.82 -14.39 -8.80
C LYS A 89 5.51 -13.45 -7.81
N ARG A 90 6.31 -12.50 -8.30
CA ARG A 90 7.00 -11.52 -7.45
C ARG A 90 6.02 -10.62 -6.69
N ILE A 91 4.96 -10.18 -7.36
CA ILE A 91 3.91 -9.39 -6.72
C ILE A 91 3.21 -10.20 -5.61
N ALA A 92 2.87 -11.45 -5.89
CA ALA A 92 2.25 -12.33 -4.91
C ALA A 92 3.16 -12.58 -3.71
N GLU A 93 4.45 -12.81 -3.93
CA GLU A 93 5.43 -12.97 -2.86
C GLU A 93 5.52 -11.72 -1.97
N ALA A 94 5.54 -10.54 -2.58
CA ALA A 94 5.57 -9.27 -1.85
C ALA A 94 4.29 -9.09 -1.01
N LEU A 95 3.13 -9.38 -1.58
CA LEU A 95 1.85 -9.25 -0.88
C LEU A 95 1.67 -10.30 0.23
N ALA A 96 2.25 -11.47 0.06
CA ALA A 96 2.18 -12.52 1.08
C ALA A 96 2.98 -12.16 2.34
N GLN A 97 4.00 -11.32 2.21
CA GLN A 97 4.84 -10.90 3.34
C GLN A 97 4.23 -9.76 4.16
N VAL A 98 3.22 -9.07 3.65
CA VAL A 98 2.58 -7.95 4.30
C VAL A 98 1.14 -8.30 4.66
N GLN A 99 0.62 -7.67 5.71
CA GLN A 99 -0.75 -7.89 6.14
C GLN A 99 -1.65 -6.78 5.62
N GLY A 100 -2.91 -7.08 5.42
CA GLY A 100 -3.92 -6.12 4.99
C GLY A 100 -4.87 -6.71 3.96
N GLN A 101 -5.87 -5.93 3.60
CA GLN A 101 -6.83 -6.27 2.57
C GLN A 101 -6.30 -5.84 1.21
N ILE A 102 -6.54 -6.65 0.21
CA ILE A 102 -6.08 -6.41 -1.16
C ILE A 102 -7.29 -6.28 -2.06
N LEU A 103 -7.32 -5.21 -2.83
CA LEU A 103 -8.33 -4.99 -3.86
C LEU A 103 -7.66 -4.95 -5.22
N VAL A 104 -8.08 -5.82 -6.11
CA VAL A 104 -7.63 -5.83 -7.51
C VAL A 104 -8.69 -5.13 -8.36
N THR A 105 -8.31 -4.06 -9.02
CA THR A 105 -9.21 -3.26 -9.84
C THR A 105 -8.76 -3.26 -11.29
N GLY A 106 -9.62 -3.67 -12.19
CA GLY A 106 -9.37 -3.63 -13.63
C GLY A 106 -9.90 -2.36 -14.26
N HIS A 107 -9.10 -1.74 -15.11
CA HIS A 107 -9.47 -0.53 -15.86
C HIS A 107 -9.24 -0.73 -17.37
N THR A 108 -10.09 -0.11 -18.18
CA THR A 108 -9.96 -0.09 -19.63
C THR A 108 -9.86 1.35 -20.12
N ASP A 109 -9.60 1.50 -21.43
CA ASP A 109 -9.81 2.77 -22.10
C ASP A 109 -11.29 2.92 -22.49
N ASN A 110 -11.62 4.02 -23.17
CA ASN A 110 -13.00 4.31 -23.61
C ASN A 110 -13.37 3.68 -24.96
N GLN A 111 -12.48 2.90 -25.56
CA GLN A 111 -12.80 2.23 -26.82
C GLN A 111 -13.76 1.07 -26.55
N PRO A 112 -14.92 1.04 -27.20
CA PRO A 112 -15.88 -0.03 -26.97
C PRO A 112 -15.34 -1.36 -27.46
N ILE A 113 -15.46 -2.39 -26.59
CA ILE A 113 -15.13 -3.75 -26.98
C ILE A 113 -16.44 -4.52 -27.08
N ARG A 114 -16.61 -5.22 -28.16
CA ARG A 114 -17.73 -6.14 -28.35
C ARG A 114 -17.18 -7.45 -28.89
N SER A 115 -17.13 -8.41 -28.04
CA SER A 115 -16.79 -9.78 -28.42
C SER A 115 -17.82 -10.73 -27.81
N VAL A 116 -17.85 -11.94 -28.34
CA VAL A 116 -18.72 -12.98 -27.78
C VAL A 116 -18.38 -13.26 -26.32
N ARG A 117 -17.10 -13.11 -25.97
CA ARG A 117 -16.60 -13.39 -24.62
C ARG A 117 -16.79 -12.21 -23.68
N PHE A 118 -16.70 -10.98 -24.18
CA PHE A 118 -16.79 -9.77 -23.37
C PHE A 118 -17.76 -8.78 -24.03
N PRO A 119 -19.02 -8.74 -23.57
CA PRO A 119 -20.01 -7.83 -24.16
C PRO A 119 -19.77 -6.36 -23.87
N SER A 120 -18.94 -6.03 -22.88
CA SER A 120 -18.59 -4.65 -22.55
C SER A 120 -17.21 -4.55 -21.90
N ASN A 121 -16.66 -3.33 -21.86
CA ASN A 121 -15.42 -3.04 -21.15
C ASN A 121 -15.54 -3.35 -19.64
N TRP A 122 -16.72 -3.21 -19.08
CA TRP A 122 -16.94 -3.56 -17.67
C TRP A 122 -16.67 -5.06 -17.43
N HIS A 123 -17.21 -5.92 -18.26
CA HIS A 123 -16.97 -7.37 -18.17
C HIS A 123 -15.51 -7.72 -18.37
N LEU A 124 -14.85 -7.09 -19.34
CA LEU A 124 -13.43 -7.30 -19.59
C LEU A 124 -12.57 -6.89 -18.40
N SER A 125 -12.84 -5.72 -17.83
CA SER A 125 -12.10 -5.22 -16.69
C SER A 125 -12.30 -6.08 -15.45
N GLU A 126 -13.51 -6.55 -15.21
CA GLU A 126 -13.83 -7.46 -14.11
C GLU A 126 -13.11 -8.81 -14.27
N GLU A 127 -13.19 -9.41 -15.44
CA GLU A 127 -12.53 -10.70 -15.72
C GLU A 127 -11.01 -10.60 -15.59
N ARG A 128 -10.42 -9.49 -16.02
CA ARG A 128 -8.99 -9.23 -15.82
C ARG A 128 -8.63 -9.11 -14.35
N ALA A 129 -9.43 -8.42 -13.56
CA ALA A 129 -9.24 -8.31 -12.13
C ALA A 129 -9.36 -9.70 -11.45
N LYS A 130 -10.34 -10.49 -11.84
CA LYS A 130 -10.51 -11.86 -11.34
C LYS A 130 -9.34 -12.77 -11.72
N ALA A 131 -8.80 -12.63 -12.92
CA ALA A 131 -7.65 -13.40 -13.36
C ALA A 131 -6.41 -13.10 -12.49
N VAL A 132 -6.15 -11.82 -12.23
CA VAL A 132 -5.06 -11.40 -11.34
C VAL A 132 -5.28 -11.91 -9.93
N ARG A 133 -6.49 -11.78 -9.40
CA ARG A 133 -6.84 -12.33 -8.08
C ARG A 133 -6.55 -13.84 -8.01
N GLY A 134 -6.99 -14.58 -9.00
CA GLY A 134 -6.78 -16.02 -9.06
C GLY A 134 -5.30 -16.39 -9.01
N ILE A 135 -4.46 -15.65 -9.70
CA ILE A 135 -3.02 -15.88 -9.68
C ILE A 135 -2.42 -15.56 -8.30
N LEU A 136 -2.80 -14.43 -7.71
CA LEU A 136 -2.33 -14.08 -6.37
C LEU A 136 -2.68 -15.16 -5.36
N VAL A 137 -3.91 -15.66 -5.40
CA VAL A 137 -4.37 -16.73 -4.52
C VAL A 137 -3.60 -18.02 -4.78
N SER A 138 -3.39 -18.40 -6.04
CA SER A 138 -2.65 -19.61 -6.39
C SER A 138 -1.18 -19.55 -5.96
N ARG A 139 -0.64 -18.38 -5.74
CA ARG A 139 0.75 -18.16 -5.32
C ARG A 139 0.91 -17.95 -3.81
N GLY A 140 -0.14 -18.15 -3.03
CA GLY A 140 -0.06 -18.18 -1.57
C GLY A 140 -0.71 -16.99 -0.85
N VAL A 141 -1.34 -16.07 -1.57
CA VAL A 141 -2.11 -14.99 -0.93
C VAL A 141 -3.48 -15.55 -0.49
N ALA A 142 -3.87 -15.32 0.76
CA ALA A 142 -5.11 -15.85 1.28
C ALA A 142 -6.33 -15.30 0.51
N PRO A 143 -7.24 -16.15 0.03
CA PRO A 143 -8.40 -15.70 -0.78
C PRO A 143 -9.29 -14.72 -0.04
N ALA A 144 -9.42 -14.84 1.27
CA ALA A 144 -10.21 -13.94 2.10
C ALA A 144 -9.65 -12.51 2.15
N ARG A 145 -8.39 -12.32 1.80
CA ARG A 145 -7.73 -11.02 1.78
C ARG A 145 -7.89 -10.30 0.44
N VAL A 146 -8.28 -10.98 -0.61
CA VAL A 146 -8.24 -10.44 -1.97
C VAL A 146 -9.64 -10.36 -2.56
N ALA A 147 -10.05 -9.16 -2.94
CA ALA A 147 -11.25 -8.90 -3.71
C ALA A 147 -10.87 -8.44 -5.12
N ALA A 148 -11.77 -8.62 -6.08
CA ALA A 148 -11.56 -8.17 -7.46
C ALA A 148 -12.80 -7.42 -7.94
N GLU A 149 -12.58 -6.31 -8.65
CA GLU A 149 -13.66 -5.53 -9.26
C GLU A 149 -13.23 -4.92 -10.59
N GLY A 150 -14.19 -4.66 -11.46
CA GLY A 150 -14.00 -3.95 -12.71
C GLY A 150 -14.54 -2.54 -12.64
N ARG A 151 -13.82 -1.59 -13.20
CA ARG A 151 -14.21 -0.16 -13.27
C ARG A 151 -14.37 0.33 -14.70
N ALA A 152 -14.05 -0.50 -15.68
CA ALA A 152 -14.07 -0.14 -17.09
C ALA A 152 -13.33 1.17 -17.35
N ASP A 153 -13.93 2.10 -18.07
CA ASP A 153 -13.37 3.43 -18.37
C ASP A 153 -13.87 4.54 -17.41
N GLY A 154 -14.47 4.14 -16.29
CA GLY A 154 -15.05 5.10 -15.34
C GLY A 154 -14.03 5.92 -14.54
N GLU A 155 -12.79 5.46 -14.45
CA GLU A 155 -11.73 6.12 -13.69
C GLU A 155 -10.44 6.26 -14.51
N PRO A 156 -10.43 7.12 -15.55
CA PRO A 156 -9.23 7.31 -16.35
C PRO A 156 -8.16 8.07 -15.56
N VAL A 157 -6.89 7.67 -15.75
CA VAL A 157 -5.74 8.39 -15.17
C VAL A 157 -5.39 9.59 -16.03
N VAL A 158 -5.56 9.44 -17.34
CA VAL A 158 -5.31 10.49 -18.32
C VAL A 158 -6.47 10.52 -19.31
N ALA A 159 -6.59 11.59 -20.09
CA ALA A 159 -7.61 11.68 -21.12
C ALA A 159 -7.43 10.61 -22.19
N ASN A 160 -8.54 10.04 -22.68
CA ASN A 160 -8.53 8.98 -23.72
C ASN A 160 -8.38 9.55 -25.15
N ASP A 161 -7.59 10.58 -25.32
CA ASP A 161 -7.49 11.36 -26.56
C ASP A 161 -6.40 10.85 -27.52
N THR A 162 -5.43 10.12 -27.02
CA THR A 162 -4.35 9.55 -27.82
C THR A 162 -4.20 8.05 -27.58
N PRO A 163 -3.64 7.28 -28.55
CA PRO A 163 -3.35 5.86 -28.32
C PRO A 163 -2.45 5.61 -27.12
N GLY A 164 -1.45 6.49 -26.89
CA GLY A 164 -0.57 6.40 -25.73
C GLY A 164 -1.31 6.59 -24.42
N ASN A 165 -2.18 7.56 -24.35
CA ASN A 165 -3.00 7.81 -23.17
C ASN A 165 -3.99 6.68 -22.90
N ARG A 166 -4.61 6.15 -23.95
CA ARG A 166 -5.47 4.97 -23.80
C ARG A 166 -4.72 3.77 -23.25
N SER A 167 -3.47 3.58 -23.67
CA SER A 167 -2.61 2.52 -23.13
C SER A 167 -2.35 2.68 -21.62
N ILE A 168 -2.19 3.91 -21.16
CA ILE A 168 -2.01 4.21 -19.74
C ILE A 168 -3.29 3.88 -18.95
N ASN A 169 -4.44 4.14 -19.52
CA ASN A 169 -5.73 3.84 -18.89
C ASN A 169 -6.02 2.34 -18.81
N ARG A 170 -5.52 1.53 -19.78
CA ARG A 170 -5.65 0.07 -19.74
C ARG A 170 -4.67 -0.50 -18.73
N ARG A 171 -5.12 -0.65 -17.50
CA ARG A 171 -4.28 -1.07 -16.37
C ARG A 171 -5.04 -1.95 -15.39
N VAL A 172 -4.29 -2.64 -14.56
CA VAL A 172 -4.81 -3.29 -13.35
C VAL A 172 -4.11 -2.66 -12.14
N GLU A 173 -4.87 -2.28 -11.16
CA GLU A 173 -4.35 -1.76 -9.91
C GLU A 173 -4.54 -2.79 -8.80
N VAL A 174 -3.50 -3.05 -8.05
CA VAL A 174 -3.55 -3.91 -6.87
C VAL A 174 -3.32 -3.00 -5.67
N THR A 175 -4.37 -2.76 -4.92
CA THR A 175 -4.36 -1.87 -3.76
C THR A 175 -4.27 -2.68 -2.48
N LEU A 176 -3.22 -2.48 -1.71
CA LEU A 176 -3.09 -3.04 -0.37
C LEU A 176 -3.49 -1.96 0.63
N VAL A 177 -4.53 -2.24 1.41
CA VAL A 177 -4.94 -1.39 2.52
C VAL A 177 -4.36 -1.99 3.79
N ALA A 178 -3.50 -1.24 4.47
CA ALA A 178 -2.88 -1.71 5.70
C ALA A 178 -3.96 -2.13 6.71
N ALA A 179 -3.75 -3.26 7.35
CA ALA A 179 -4.61 -3.65 8.45
C ALA A 179 -4.54 -2.56 9.51
N ARG A 180 -5.65 -1.90 9.77
CA ARG A 180 -5.78 -1.11 10.99
C ARG A 180 -5.54 -2.10 12.12
N THR A 181 -4.47 -1.93 12.85
CA THR A 181 -4.35 -2.54 14.16
C THR A 181 -5.54 -2.01 14.92
N GLY A 182 -6.57 -2.83 15.01
CA GLY A 182 -7.81 -2.43 15.60
C GLY A 182 -7.54 -1.91 16.99
N ALA A 183 -7.94 -0.69 17.23
CA ALA A 183 -8.21 -0.28 18.56
C ALA A 183 -9.27 -1.28 19.04
N GLY A 184 -8.84 -2.22 19.84
CA GLY A 184 -9.76 -3.12 20.48
C GLY A 184 -10.78 -2.32 21.24
N SER A 185 -12.01 -2.61 20.99
CA SER A 185 -13.13 -2.16 21.80
C SER A 185 -12.95 -2.64 23.24
#